data_775d32a28496e2527b90dbf28296f9e9
#
_entry.id   775d32a28496e2527b90dbf28296f9e9
#
_cell.length_a   1.000
_cell.length_b   1.000
_cell.length_c   1.000
_cell.angle_alpha   90.00
_cell.angle_beta   90.00
_cell.angle_gamma   90.00
#
_symmetry.space_group_name_H-M   'P 1'
#
loop_
_entity.id
_entity.type
_entity.pdbx_description
1 polymer ?
#
loop_
_entity_poly.entity_id
_entity_poly.type
_entity_poly.pdbx_seq_one_letter_code
_entity_poly.pdbx_strand_id
1 'polypeptide(L)'
;SGGAIYGEQEIYPAPESHPTSPLSPYGISKLCGEHYLSYFQRTSGIQTVCLRYANVYGPRQDPEGEAGVVAIFIQKMLNNEQPIINGNGRQTRDFVFVDDVAEANLAAMGQETQGVYNVGTGVETSINELFRLLANLTGSTSKEVHGPAKKGEQLRSLVDPSKIRQALGWEMKVDLPEGLKRTVAFFREKMN
;
A
#
# COMPACT_ATOMS: atom_id res chain seq x y z
N SER A 1 5.71 6.17 2.44
CA SER A 1 4.42 5.57 2.13
C SER A 1 3.28 6.55 2.33
N GLY A 2 2.46 6.73 1.32
CA GLY A 2 1.46 7.79 1.25
C GLY A 2 0.42 7.78 2.36
N GLY A 3 -0.21 6.65 2.63
CA GLY A 3 -1.23 6.57 3.67
C GLY A 3 -0.72 6.95 5.06
N ALA A 4 0.49 6.53 5.41
CA ALA A 4 1.07 6.76 6.73
C ALA A 4 1.43 8.23 7.00
N ILE A 5 1.76 9.04 5.99
CA ILE A 5 2.15 10.44 6.20
C ILE A 5 0.94 11.38 6.29
N TYR A 6 -0.19 11.01 5.71
CA TYR A 6 -1.40 11.82 5.77
C TYR A 6 -2.08 11.77 7.15
N GLY A 7 -1.85 10.70 7.92
CA GLY A 7 -2.58 10.47 9.16
C GLY A 7 -4.05 10.17 8.88
N GLU A 8 -4.96 10.58 9.76
CA GLU A 8 -6.39 10.51 9.48
C GLU A 8 -6.71 11.48 8.34
N GLN A 9 -7.24 10.94 7.27
CA GLN A 9 -7.56 11.70 6.07
C GLN A 9 -8.92 12.39 6.21
N GLU A 10 -9.02 13.62 5.76
CA GLU A 10 -10.27 14.39 5.75
C GLU A 10 -10.92 14.41 4.35
N ILE A 11 -10.11 14.19 3.31
CA ILE A 11 -10.54 14.14 1.90
C ILE A 11 -10.21 12.78 1.33
N TYR A 12 -11.17 12.16 0.65
CA TYR A 12 -11.03 10.84 0.06
C TYR A 12 -11.45 10.84 -1.42
N PRO A 13 -10.59 10.34 -2.33
CA PRO A 13 -9.19 9.97 -2.09
C PRO A 13 -8.33 11.20 -1.77
N ALA A 14 -7.29 11.04 -0.92
CA ALA A 14 -6.41 12.13 -0.51
C ALA A 14 -5.49 12.56 -1.66
N PRO A 15 -5.57 13.82 -2.13
CA PRO A 15 -4.60 14.35 -3.09
C PRO A 15 -3.27 14.68 -2.40
N GLU A 16 -2.20 14.94 -3.17
CA GLU A 16 -0.89 15.30 -2.62
C GLU A 16 -0.89 16.62 -1.82
N SER A 17 -1.88 17.48 -2.07
CA SER A 17 -2.11 18.73 -1.32
C SER A 17 -2.79 18.54 0.03
N HIS A 18 -3.27 17.32 0.35
CA HIS A 18 -3.83 17.00 1.66
C HIS A 18 -2.79 17.25 2.76
N PRO A 19 -3.17 17.82 3.90
CA PRO A 19 -2.25 18.00 5.04
C PRO A 19 -1.56 16.71 5.45
N THR A 20 -0.30 16.82 5.85
CA THR A 20 0.48 15.68 6.38
C THR A 20 0.52 15.74 7.90
N SER A 21 -0.06 14.74 8.57
CA SER A 21 -0.13 14.63 10.03
C SER A 21 0.06 13.18 10.47
N PRO A 22 1.29 12.62 10.30
CA PRO A 22 1.55 11.21 10.54
C PRO A 22 1.29 10.80 11.99
N LEU A 23 0.63 9.65 12.19
CA LEU A 23 0.25 9.12 13.52
C LEU A 23 1.25 8.10 14.07
N SER A 24 2.36 7.85 13.37
CA SER A 24 3.34 6.86 13.78
C SER A 24 4.78 7.32 13.54
N PRO A 25 5.76 6.81 14.30
CA PRO A 25 7.18 7.07 14.05
C PRO A 25 7.60 6.72 12.61
N TYR A 26 7.02 5.65 12.05
CA TYR A 26 7.24 5.29 10.66
C TYR A 26 6.78 6.38 9.69
N GLY A 27 5.54 6.86 9.82
CA GLY A 27 5.02 7.96 8.98
C GLY A 27 5.84 9.24 9.13
N ILE A 28 6.25 9.58 10.36
CA ILE A 28 7.14 10.72 10.63
C ILE A 28 8.47 10.56 9.88
N SER A 29 9.11 9.40 9.96
CA SER A 29 10.40 9.15 9.28
C SER A 29 10.29 9.30 7.77
N LYS A 30 9.17 8.87 7.17
CA LYS A 30 8.93 9.02 5.73
C LYS A 30 8.71 10.49 5.33
N LEU A 31 7.96 11.23 6.13
CA LEU A 31 7.77 12.68 5.92
C LEU A 31 9.08 13.45 6.07
N CYS A 32 9.90 13.12 7.06
CA CYS A 32 11.25 13.71 7.19
C CYS A 32 12.10 13.49 5.93
N GLY A 33 12.03 12.30 5.32
CA GLY A 33 12.71 12.02 4.05
C GLY A 33 12.28 12.98 2.93
N GLU A 34 10.98 13.27 2.80
CA GLU A 34 10.49 14.25 1.81
C GLU A 34 11.02 15.66 2.10
N HIS A 35 11.09 16.08 3.37
CA HIS A 35 11.66 17.37 3.72
C HIS A 35 13.16 17.46 3.40
N TYR A 36 13.94 16.41 3.64
CA TYR A 36 15.35 16.36 3.23
C TYR A 36 15.51 16.46 1.72
N LEU A 37 14.75 15.72 0.94
CA LEU A 37 14.79 15.79 -0.52
C LEU A 37 14.43 17.19 -1.02
N SER A 38 13.39 17.80 -0.48
CA SER A 38 13.00 19.18 -0.78
C SER A 38 14.09 20.19 -0.41
N TYR A 39 14.78 19.99 0.70
CA TYR A 39 15.93 20.83 1.09
C TYR A 39 17.06 20.74 0.07
N PHE A 40 17.51 19.53 -0.28
CA PHE A 40 18.61 19.35 -1.25
C PHE A 40 18.24 19.81 -2.66
N GLN A 41 16.98 19.67 -3.05
CA GLN A 41 16.51 20.25 -4.31
C GLN A 41 16.73 21.76 -4.35
N ARG A 42 16.40 22.49 -3.27
CA ARG A 42 16.55 23.94 -3.21
C ARG A 42 18.00 24.41 -3.08
N THR A 43 18.83 23.67 -2.33
CA THR A 43 20.20 24.10 -1.99
C THR A 43 21.25 23.58 -2.94
N SER A 44 21.04 22.43 -3.57
CA SER A 44 22.01 21.77 -4.43
C SER A 44 21.53 21.58 -5.87
N GLY A 45 20.31 22.01 -6.20
CA GLY A 45 19.74 21.87 -7.54
C GLY A 45 19.47 20.43 -7.97
N ILE A 46 19.50 19.45 -7.03
CA ILE A 46 19.22 18.05 -7.33
C ILE A 46 17.74 17.89 -7.63
N GLN A 47 17.40 17.32 -8.77
CA GLN A 47 16.02 16.98 -9.09
C GLN A 47 15.56 15.81 -8.24
N THR A 48 14.42 15.95 -7.56
CA THR A 48 13.89 14.93 -6.67
C THR A 48 12.42 14.62 -6.97
N VAL A 49 12.09 13.33 -6.92
CA VAL A 49 10.70 12.85 -6.99
C VAL A 49 10.40 12.01 -5.75
N CYS A 50 9.33 12.34 -5.06
CA CYS A 50 8.82 11.56 -3.94
C CYS A 50 7.58 10.79 -4.37
N LEU A 51 7.66 9.47 -4.37
CA LEU A 51 6.53 8.60 -4.65
C LEU A 51 5.88 8.13 -3.33
N ARG A 52 4.63 8.52 -3.10
CA ARG A 52 3.84 8.15 -1.93
C ARG A 52 3.01 6.91 -2.27
N TYR A 53 3.54 5.74 -1.93
CA TYR A 53 2.86 4.47 -2.22
C TYR A 53 1.67 4.25 -1.27
N ALA A 54 0.57 3.78 -1.81
CA ALA A 54 -0.50 3.15 -1.05
C ALA A 54 -0.03 1.81 -0.43
N ASN A 55 -0.89 0.90 -0.10
CA ASN A 55 -0.50 -0.40 0.46
C ASN A 55 0.01 -1.34 -0.63
N VAL A 56 1.33 -1.37 -0.81
CA VAL A 56 1.97 -2.25 -1.80
C VAL A 56 1.84 -3.71 -1.38
N TYR A 57 1.47 -4.57 -2.32
CA TYR A 57 1.42 -6.02 -2.16
C TYR A 57 1.90 -6.72 -3.42
N GLY A 58 2.28 -8.00 -3.30
CA GLY A 58 2.68 -8.79 -4.45
C GLY A 58 3.68 -9.89 -4.12
N PRO A 59 4.18 -10.60 -5.15
CA PRO A 59 5.26 -11.56 -5.03
C PRO A 59 6.48 -11.00 -4.28
N ARG A 60 7.17 -11.85 -3.52
CA ARG A 60 8.36 -11.53 -2.70
C ARG A 60 8.11 -10.63 -1.48
N GLN A 61 6.87 -10.26 -1.18
CA GLN A 61 6.61 -9.59 0.09
C GLN A 61 6.91 -10.56 1.24
N ASP A 62 7.73 -10.11 2.20
CA ASP A 62 8.04 -10.92 3.38
C ASP A 62 6.82 -10.95 4.32
N PRO A 63 6.31 -12.14 4.68
CA PRO A 63 5.19 -12.27 5.61
C PRO A 63 5.61 -12.14 7.09
N GLU A 64 6.91 -12.07 7.38
CA GLU A 64 7.45 -11.92 8.74
C GLU A 64 7.79 -10.47 9.07
N GLY A 65 7.85 -10.14 10.34
CA GLY A 65 8.20 -8.80 10.79
C GLY A 65 7.10 -7.75 10.59
N GLU A 66 7.43 -6.61 10.01
CA GLU A 66 6.48 -5.52 9.68
C GLU A 66 5.75 -5.78 8.35
N ALA A 67 5.28 -7.00 8.17
CA ALA A 67 4.69 -7.47 6.93
C ALA A 67 3.33 -6.85 6.63
N GLY A 68 3.03 -6.73 5.34
CA GLY A 68 1.70 -6.35 4.86
C GLY A 68 0.67 -7.46 5.10
N VAL A 69 -0.54 -7.07 5.42
CA VAL A 69 -1.66 -7.97 5.73
C VAL A 69 -1.90 -9.03 4.64
N VAL A 70 -1.66 -8.71 3.37
CA VAL A 70 -1.81 -9.65 2.25
C VAL A 70 -0.87 -10.84 2.40
N ALA A 71 0.43 -10.61 2.60
CA ALA A 71 1.42 -11.68 2.75
C ALA A 71 1.16 -12.52 4.01
N ILE A 72 0.82 -11.86 5.14
CA ILE A 72 0.50 -12.54 6.41
C ILE A 72 -0.70 -13.49 6.23
N PHE A 73 -1.78 -13.01 5.61
CA PHE A 73 -2.98 -13.82 5.42
C PHE A 73 -2.73 -15.00 4.46
N ILE A 74 -2.03 -14.75 3.34
CA ILE A 74 -1.68 -15.80 2.38
C ILE A 74 -0.87 -16.90 3.06
N GLN A 75 0.22 -16.53 3.76
CA GLN A 75 1.08 -17.50 4.43
C GLN A 75 0.29 -18.35 5.44
N LYS A 76 -0.48 -17.71 6.31
CA LYS A 76 -1.29 -18.43 7.31
C LYS A 76 -2.32 -19.36 6.66
N MET A 77 -3.04 -18.87 5.65
CA MET A 77 -4.06 -19.66 4.97
C MET A 77 -3.45 -20.86 4.24
N LEU A 78 -2.30 -20.71 3.59
CA LEU A 78 -1.62 -21.82 2.91
C LEU A 78 -1.02 -22.84 3.90
N ASN A 79 -0.62 -22.40 5.09
CA ASN A 79 -0.16 -23.28 6.19
C ASN A 79 -1.31 -23.94 6.98
N ASN A 80 -2.57 -23.70 6.60
CA ASN A 80 -3.75 -24.11 7.37
C ASN A 80 -3.80 -23.51 8.80
N GLU A 81 -3.17 -22.34 8.98
CA GLU A 81 -3.24 -21.55 10.20
C GLU A 81 -4.41 -20.56 10.11
N GLN A 82 -5.00 -20.20 11.26
CA GLN A 82 -6.10 -19.23 11.32
C GLN A 82 -5.54 -17.79 11.32
N PRO A 83 -5.75 -16.98 10.27
CA PRO A 83 -5.45 -15.54 10.33
C PRO A 83 -6.41 -14.83 11.30
N ILE A 84 -5.91 -13.80 11.97
CA ILE A 84 -6.72 -12.95 12.87
C ILE A 84 -6.82 -11.56 12.26
N ILE A 85 -8.04 -11.08 12.13
CA ILE A 85 -8.35 -9.73 11.69
C ILE A 85 -8.32 -8.81 12.90
N ASN A 86 -7.47 -7.77 12.89
CA ASN A 86 -7.43 -6.79 13.96
C ASN A 86 -8.69 -5.92 13.93
N GLY A 87 -9.33 -5.72 15.09
CA GLY A 87 -10.57 -4.94 15.18
C GLY A 87 -11.74 -5.61 14.46
N ASN A 88 -12.67 -4.82 13.94
CA ASN A 88 -13.87 -5.31 13.24
C ASN A 88 -13.66 -5.56 11.73
N GLY A 89 -12.47 -5.36 11.21
CA GLY A 89 -12.12 -5.59 9.82
C GLY A 89 -12.76 -4.63 8.81
N ARG A 90 -13.43 -3.57 9.27
CA ARG A 90 -14.04 -2.54 8.40
C ARG A 90 -13.06 -1.45 7.98
N GLN A 91 -11.87 -1.42 8.59
CA GLN A 91 -10.81 -0.51 8.13
C GLN A 91 -10.47 -0.81 6.67
N THR A 92 -10.31 0.26 5.89
CA THR A 92 -10.06 0.17 4.46
C THR A 92 -8.65 0.60 4.08
N ARG A 93 -8.14 0.01 3.00
CA ARG A 93 -6.85 0.33 2.41
C ARG A 93 -6.96 0.38 0.89
N ASP A 94 -6.12 1.19 0.29
CA ASP A 94 -5.84 1.19 -1.14
C ASP A 94 -4.68 0.21 -1.37
N PHE A 95 -4.93 -0.88 -2.09
CA PHE A 95 -3.94 -1.93 -2.38
C PHE A 95 -3.42 -1.77 -3.80
N VAL A 96 -2.12 -1.50 -3.95
CA VAL A 96 -1.45 -1.37 -5.25
C VAL A 96 -0.49 -2.52 -5.48
N PHE A 97 -0.54 -3.12 -6.68
CA PHE A 97 0.32 -4.25 -7.03
C PHE A 97 1.77 -3.83 -7.24
N VAL A 98 2.71 -4.68 -6.82
CA VAL A 98 4.14 -4.35 -6.81
C VAL A 98 4.71 -4.00 -8.18
N ASP A 99 4.24 -4.66 -9.26
CA ASP A 99 4.70 -4.36 -10.62
C ASP A 99 4.26 -2.96 -11.06
N ASP A 100 3.04 -2.54 -10.72
CA ASP A 100 2.56 -1.18 -11.00
C ASP A 100 3.39 -0.12 -10.23
N VAL A 101 3.85 -0.45 -9.01
CA VAL A 101 4.77 0.40 -8.26
C VAL A 101 6.14 0.46 -8.94
N ALA A 102 6.65 -0.66 -9.44
CA ALA A 102 7.91 -0.68 -10.21
C ALA A 102 7.83 0.20 -11.47
N GLU A 103 6.72 0.10 -12.22
CA GLU A 103 6.45 0.95 -13.39
C GLU A 103 6.36 2.44 -13.01
N ALA A 104 5.79 2.79 -11.84
CA ALA A 104 5.76 4.17 -11.36
C ALA A 104 7.17 4.72 -11.08
N ASN A 105 8.07 3.89 -10.55
CA ASN A 105 9.47 4.27 -10.36
C ASN A 105 10.17 4.49 -11.69
N LEU A 106 9.98 3.60 -12.66
CA LEU A 106 10.56 3.76 -14.01
C LEU A 106 10.04 5.02 -14.69
N ALA A 107 8.75 5.30 -14.61
CA ALA A 107 8.17 6.52 -15.15
C ALA A 107 8.76 7.78 -14.50
N ALA A 108 8.99 7.76 -13.19
CA ALA A 108 9.59 8.88 -12.47
C ALA A 108 11.06 9.11 -12.81
N MET A 109 11.82 8.06 -13.17
CA MET A 109 13.23 8.15 -13.54
C MET A 109 13.45 8.69 -14.97
N GLY A 110 12.49 8.49 -15.85
CA GLY A 110 12.63 8.80 -17.29
C GLY A 110 12.32 10.24 -17.68
N GLN A 111 11.90 11.10 -16.77
CA GLN A 111 11.42 12.44 -17.06
C GLN A 111 12.05 13.50 -16.16
N GLU A 112 12.19 14.74 -16.67
CA GLU A 112 12.57 15.91 -15.88
C GLU A 112 11.42 16.37 -14.96
N THR A 113 10.92 15.45 -14.15
CA THR A 113 9.82 15.71 -13.24
C THR A 113 10.33 15.93 -11.83
N GLN A 114 9.66 16.82 -11.12
CA GLN A 114 9.96 17.15 -9.73
C GLN A 114 8.68 17.11 -8.90
N GLY A 115 8.84 16.80 -7.62
CA GLY A 115 7.76 16.93 -6.65
C GLY A 115 7.29 15.62 -6.06
N VAL A 116 6.06 15.63 -5.58
CA VAL A 116 5.44 14.53 -4.85
C VAL A 116 4.28 13.97 -5.65
N TYR A 117 4.19 12.65 -5.72
CA TYR A 117 3.14 11.92 -6.44
C TYR A 117 2.61 10.75 -5.64
N ASN A 118 1.30 10.63 -5.56
CA ASN A 118 0.65 9.44 -5.01
C ASN A 118 0.69 8.29 -6.02
N VAL A 119 1.02 7.10 -5.53
CA VAL A 119 0.98 5.84 -6.29
C VAL A 119 0.03 4.89 -5.59
N GLY A 120 -1.17 4.80 -6.10
CA GLY A 120 -2.26 3.99 -5.57
C GLY A 120 -3.29 3.73 -6.65
N THR A 121 -4.35 3.03 -6.29
CA THR A 121 -5.42 2.68 -7.23
C THR A 121 -6.59 3.67 -7.20
N GLY A 122 -6.75 4.39 -6.09
CA GLY A 122 -7.94 5.18 -5.81
C GLY A 122 -9.17 4.33 -5.45
N VAL A 123 -8.96 3.04 -5.18
CA VAL A 123 -10.02 2.10 -4.79
C VAL A 123 -9.74 1.56 -3.39
N GLU A 124 -10.71 1.68 -2.51
CA GLU A 124 -10.58 1.15 -1.16
C GLU A 124 -11.17 -0.26 -1.03
N THR A 125 -10.50 -1.09 -0.26
CA THR A 125 -10.93 -2.45 0.07
C THR A 125 -10.85 -2.65 1.57
N SER A 126 -11.91 -3.19 2.19
CA SER A 126 -11.91 -3.52 3.61
C SER A 126 -11.07 -4.76 3.91
N ILE A 127 -10.56 -4.87 5.15
CA ILE A 127 -9.80 -6.06 5.54
C ILE A 127 -10.66 -7.32 5.55
N ASN A 128 -11.97 -7.20 5.85
CA ASN A 128 -12.89 -8.32 5.74
C ASN A 128 -13.05 -8.79 4.28
N GLU A 129 -13.18 -7.86 3.34
CA GLU A 129 -13.27 -8.20 1.92
C GLU A 129 -11.97 -8.84 1.41
N LEU A 130 -10.82 -8.28 1.75
CA LEU A 130 -9.52 -8.87 1.46
C LEU A 130 -9.40 -10.29 1.99
N PHE A 131 -9.83 -10.52 3.24
CA PHE A 131 -9.82 -11.86 3.85
C PHE A 131 -10.63 -12.86 3.01
N ARG A 132 -11.86 -12.50 2.60
CA ARG A 132 -12.73 -13.38 1.79
C ARG A 132 -12.13 -13.68 0.43
N LEU A 133 -11.55 -12.67 -0.24
CA LEU A 133 -10.86 -12.87 -1.52
C LEU A 133 -9.70 -13.86 -1.38
N LEU A 134 -8.87 -13.69 -0.33
CA LEU A 134 -7.73 -14.56 -0.08
C LEU A 134 -8.16 -15.97 0.35
N ALA A 135 -9.18 -16.13 1.18
CA ALA A 135 -9.71 -17.44 1.55
C ALA A 135 -10.18 -18.23 0.32
N ASN A 136 -10.88 -17.55 -0.59
CA ASN A 136 -11.30 -18.13 -1.87
C ASN A 136 -10.10 -18.56 -2.74
N LEU A 137 -9.11 -17.68 -2.93
CA LEU A 137 -7.96 -17.92 -3.81
C LEU A 137 -7.03 -19.01 -3.25
N THR A 138 -6.88 -19.10 -1.94
CA THR A 138 -6.06 -20.12 -1.27
C THR A 138 -6.78 -21.45 -1.12
N GLY A 139 -8.12 -21.47 -1.23
CA GLY A 139 -8.93 -22.63 -0.89
C GLY A 139 -8.99 -22.90 0.62
N SER A 140 -8.66 -21.90 1.45
CA SER A 140 -8.63 -22.04 2.90
C SER A 140 -10.04 -22.14 3.48
N THR A 141 -10.19 -22.99 4.51
CA THR A 141 -11.41 -23.11 5.33
C THR A 141 -11.43 -22.16 6.52
N SER A 142 -10.42 -21.25 6.63
CA SER A 142 -10.34 -20.26 7.71
C SER A 142 -11.60 -19.39 7.76
N LYS A 143 -12.02 -19.05 8.98
CA LYS A 143 -13.18 -18.18 9.21
C LYS A 143 -12.72 -16.77 9.57
N GLU A 144 -13.61 -15.79 9.40
CA GLU A 144 -13.35 -14.43 9.89
C GLU A 144 -13.30 -14.44 11.43
N VAL A 145 -12.09 -14.42 11.98
CA VAL A 145 -11.85 -14.33 13.43
C VAL A 145 -11.25 -12.96 13.73
N HIS A 146 -11.89 -12.23 14.64
CA HIS A 146 -11.52 -10.89 15.00
C HIS A 146 -10.78 -10.85 16.33
N GLY A 147 -9.64 -10.12 16.35
CA GLY A 147 -8.87 -9.82 17.56
C GLY A 147 -9.03 -8.37 18.00
N PRO A 148 -8.28 -7.95 19.02
CA PRO A 148 -8.26 -6.54 19.44
C PRO A 148 -7.86 -5.60 18.31
N ALA A 149 -8.45 -4.39 18.27
CA ALA A 149 -8.03 -3.36 17.34
C ALA A 149 -6.58 -2.91 17.63
N LYS A 150 -5.81 -2.67 16.59
CA LYS A 150 -4.45 -2.16 16.72
C LYS A 150 -4.50 -0.66 17.08
N LYS A 151 -3.87 -0.28 18.18
CA LYS A 151 -3.85 1.13 18.65
C LYS A 151 -3.13 2.01 17.61
N GLY A 152 -3.74 3.12 17.22
CA GLY A 152 -3.17 4.06 16.25
C GLY A 152 -3.27 3.59 14.79
N GLU A 153 -4.06 2.56 14.51
CA GLU A 153 -4.34 2.16 13.13
C GLU A 153 -5.37 3.10 12.49
N GLN A 154 -5.02 3.64 11.31
CA GLN A 154 -5.96 4.42 10.51
C GLN A 154 -7.20 3.60 10.14
N LEU A 155 -8.38 4.20 10.26
CA LEU A 155 -9.63 3.55 9.85
C LEU A 155 -9.78 3.52 8.33
N ARG A 156 -9.30 4.54 7.63
CA ARG A 156 -9.42 4.66 6.19
C ARG A 156 -8.14 5.23 5.59
N SER A 157 -7.64 4.61 4.54
CA SER A 157 -6.44 5.08 3.83
C SER A 157 -6.60 4.87 2.32
N LEU A 158 -6.72 5.99 1.60
CA LEU A 158 -7.01 6.03 0.17
C LEU A 158 -6.31 7.23 -0.45
N VAL A 159 -5.55 7.05 -1.53
CA VAL A 159 -4.82 8.14 -2.20
C VAL A 159 -5.34 8.42 -3.60
N ASP A 160 -5.30 9.68 -4.03
CA ASP A 160 -5.68 10.10 -5.38
C ASP A 160 -4.47 9.98 -6.32
N PRO A 161 -4.49 9.07 -7.33
CA PRO A 161 -3.41 8.91 -8.30
C PRO A 161 -3.51 9.86 -9.51
N SER A 162 -4.44 10.80 -9.53
CA SER A 162 -4.71 11.65 -10.71
C SER A 162 -3.49 12.44 -11.16
N LYS A 163 -2.69 12.93 -10.20
CA LYS A 163 -1.51 13.74 -10.50
C LYS A 163 -0.42 12.94 -11.21
N ILE A 164 -0.10 11.73 -10.75
CA ILE A 164 0.92 10.90 -11.41
C ILE A 164 0.45 10.47 -12.79
N ARG A 165 -0.84 10.18 -12.96
CA ARG A 165 -1.43 9.85 -14.25
C ARG A 165 -1.25 11.00 -15.24
N GLN A 166 -1.58 12.22 -14.84
CA GLN A 166 -1.47 13.39 -15.71
C GLN A 166 -0.03 13.78 -16.01
N ALA A 167 0.86 13.72 -15.04
CA ALA A 167 2.24 14.20 -15.17
C ALA A 167 3.18 13.17 -15.79
N LEU A 168 3.02 11.89 -15.49
CA LEU A 168 3.93 10.81 -15.88
C LEU A 168 3.30 9.78 -16.82
N GLY A 169 2.00 9.88 -17.11
CA GLY A 169 1.28 8.89 -17.91
C GLY A 169 1.18 7.52 -17.22
N TRP A 170 1.45 7.45 -15.92
CA TRP A 170 1.37 6.19 -15.19
C TRP A 170 -0.09 5.84 -14.88
N GLU A 171 -0.44 4.59 -15.10
CA GLU A 171 -1.74 4.02 -14.74
C GLU A 171 -1.56 2.63 -14.13
N MET A 172 -2.42 2.31 -13.18
CA MET A 172 -2.57 0.96 -12.65
C MET A 172 -2.96 0.00 -13.78
N LYS A 173 -2.27 -1.14 -13.88
CA LYS A 173 -2.53 -2.19 -14.90
C LYS A 173 -3.12 -3.46 -14.30
N VAL A 174 -2.89 -3.69 -12.99
CA VAL A 174 -3.27 -4.92 -12.31
C VAL A 174 -4.31 -4.60 -11.25
N ASP A 175 -5.53 -5.10 -11.43
CA ASP A 175 -6.58 -4.99 -10.42
C ASP A 175 -6.32 -5.89 -9.21
N LEU A 176 -7.05 -5.65 -8.11
CA LEU A 176 -6.84 -6.40 -6.87
C LEU A 176 -7.05 -7.91 -7.01
N PRO A 177 -8.13 -8.42 -7.67
CA PRO A 177 -8.32 -9.85 -7.85
C PRO A 177 -7.18 -10.54 -8.60
N GLU A 178 -6.72 -9.97 -9.70
CA GLU A 178 -5.63 -10.54 -10.49
C GLU A 178 -4.29 -10.46 -9.73
N GLY A 179 -3.99 -9.35 -9.07
CA GLY A 179 -2.77 -9.21 -8.28
C GLY A 179 -2.72 -10.19 -7.09
N LEU A 180 -3.85 -10.39 -6.40
CA LEU A 180 -3.95 -11.39 -5.32
C LEU A 180 -3.73 -12.81 -5.85
N LYS A 181 -4.31 -13.15 -7.02
CA LYS A 181 -4.11 -14.45 -7.67
C LYS A 181 -2.63 -14.71 -7.98
N ARG A 182 -1.93 -13.74 -8.56
CA ARG A 182 -0.48 -13.83 -8.84
C ARG A 182 0.33 -13.99 -7.55
N THR A 183 -0.04 -13.24 -6.52
CA THR A 183 0.64 -13.30 -5.22
C THR A 183 0.47 -14.67 -4.57
N VAL A 184 -0.76 -15.20 -4.53
CA VAL A 184 -1.03 -16.55 -3.99
C VAL A 184 -0.27 -17.63 -4.76
N ALA A 185 -0.23 -17.54 -6.11
CA ALA A 185 0.51 -18.49 -6.93
C ALA A 185 2.01 -18.50 -6.56
N PHE A 186 2.64 -17.33 -6.42
CA PHE A 186 4.03 -17.21 -6.00
C PHE A 186 4.31 -17.85 -4.63
N PHE A 187 3.45 -17.59 -3.63
CA PHE A 187 3.61 -18.17 -2.30
C PHE A 187 3.48 -19.70 -2.30
N ARG A 188 2.55 -20.25 -3.11
CA ARG A 188 2.42 -21.72 -3.28
C ARG A 188 3.68 -22.35 -3.88
N GLU A 189 4.25 -21.73 -4.90
CA GLU A 189 5.49 -22.24 -5.52
C GLU A 189 6.67 -22.24 -4.54
N LYS A 190 6.75 -21.24 -3.68
CA LYS A 190 7.83 -21.11 -2.69
C LYS A 190 7.71 -22.14 -1.52
N MET A 191 6.52 -22.67 -1.28
CA MET A 191 6.26 -23.65 -0.20
C MET A 191 6.44 -25.11 -0.65
N ASN A 192 6.48 -25.37 -1.96
CA ASN A 192 6.79 -26.66 -2.57
C ASN A 192 8.30 -26.79 -2.83
#